data_3ba10f514ab2525301525f60feac808e
#
_entry.id   3ba10f514ab2525301525f60feac808e
#
_cell.length_a   1.000
_cell.length_b   1.000
_cell.length_c   1.000
_cell.angle_alpha   90.00
_cell.angle_beta   90.00
_cell.angle_gamma   90.00
#
_symmetry.space_group_name_H-M   'P 1'
#
loop_
_entity.id
_entity.type
_entity.pdbx_description
1 polymer ?
#
loop_
_entity_poly.entity_id
_entity_poly.type
_entity_poly.pdbx_seq_one_letter_code
_entity_poly.pdbx_strand_id
1 'polypeptide(L)'
;MPIELSTEIRPLEQKEFHRLDHRVMRMIFDIHNEFGRFLDESLFKQEVAARCLESELCPVQREIRVRVTHADFAKDYFLDFLIGSGFLLELKTAETLAPVHRSQVLNYLFLTGLHHATLVNLRPQRVQREFVSTGLTVEKRKHFNVTNARWCDNSDSATWLKQTVIALANDWGAFLEVSLYREAVTHLLGGQKRFVNEFRFCPATAV
;
A
#
# COMPACT_ATOMS: atom_id res chain seq x y z
N MET A 1 -2.46 -8.29 -16.45
CA MET A 1 -1.69 -8.72 -15.25
C MET A 1 -2.58 -8.52 -14.02
N PRO A 2 -2.45 -9.31 -12.96
CA PRO A 2 -3.33 -9.17 -11.78
C PRO A 2 -3.12 -7.87 -10.99
N ILE A 3 -2.03 -7.14 -11.24
CA ILE A 3 -1.78 -5.81 -10.69
C ILE A 3 -1.41 -4.89 -11.85
N GLU A 4 -2.18 -3.81 -12.01
CA GLU A 4 -2.04 -2.83 -13.09
C GLU A 4 -1.80 -1.44 -12.48
N LEU A 5 -0.84 -0.74 -13.03
CA LEU A 5 -0.47 0.61 -12.66
C LEU A 5 -0.93 1.58 -13.76
N SER A 6 -1.49 2.71 -13.39
CA SER A 6 -1.90 3.74 -14.35
C SER A 6 -0.74 4.50 -15.00
N THR A 7 0.50 4.22 -14.56
CA THR A 7 1.72 4.87 -15.05
C THR A 7 2.92 3.93 -14.97
N GLU A 8 3.96 4.25 -15.72
CA GLU A 8 5.24 3.56 -15.61
C GLU A 8 5.96 3.95 -14.31
N ILE A 9 6.50 2.95 -13.64
CA ILE A 9 7.27 3.10 -12.40
C ILE A 9 8.67 2.53 -12.61
N ARG A 10 9.68 3.28 -12.17
CA ARG A 10 11.07 2.85 -12.18
C ARG A 10 11.62 2.84 -10.74
N PRO A 11 11.96 1.67 -10.18
CA PRO A 11 12.62 1.62 -8.89
C PRO A 11 13.91 2.45 -8.89
N LEU A 12 14.07 3.29 -7.87
CA LEU A 12 15.26 4.13 -7.68
C LEU A 12 16.27 3.39 -6.81
N GLU A 13 17.55 3.58 -7.13
CA GLU A 13 18.62 3.23 -6.22
C GLU A 13 18.54 4.07 -4.93
N GLN A 14 18.94 3.50 -3.81
CA GLN A 14 18.82 4.16 -2.49
C GLN A 14 19.46 5.56 -2.46
N LYS A 15 20.61 5.74 -3.11
CA LYS A 15 21.28 7.06 -3.19
C LYS A 15 20.45 8.08 -3.99
N GLU A 16 19.85 7.65 -5.09
CA GLU A 16 18.99 8.50 -5.93
C GLU A 16 17.71 8.87 -5.15
N PHE A 17 17.10 7.89 -4.48
CA PHE A 17 15.96 8.10 -3.61
C PHE A 17 16.24 9.16 -2.53
N HIS A 18 17.34 9.02 -1.77
CA HIS A 18 17.67 9.97 -0.71
C HIS A 18 17.97 11.39 -1.23
N ARG A 19 18.50 11.52 -2.44
CA ARG A 19 18.73 12.84 -3.07
C ARG A 19 17.39 13.53 -3.39
N LEU A 20 16.43 12.79 -3.96
CA LEU A 20 15.09 13.32 -4.22
C LEU A 20 14.36 13.63 -2.91
N ASP A 21 14.41 12.71 -1.96
CA ASP A 21 13.81 12.88 -0.66
C ASP A 21 14.29 14.15 0.06
N HIS A 22 15.59 14.43 0.02
CA HIS A 22 16.13 15.66 0.61
C HIS A 22 15.54 16.93 -0.03
N ARG A 23 15.41 16.96 -1.36
CA ARG A 23 14.82 18.08 -2.10
C ARG A 23 13.33 18.24 -1.77
N VAL A 24 12.57 17.15 -1.81
CA VAL A 24 11.15 17.12 -1.51
C VAL A 24 10.88 17.51 -0.06
N MET A 25 11.64 16.98 0.88
CA MET A 25 11.48 17.31 2.30
C MET A 25 11.78 18.76 2.63
N ARG A 26 12.80 19.36 1.99
CA ARG A 26 13.07 20.80 2.13
C ARG A 26 11.84 21.63 1.74
N MET A 27 11.27 21.34 0.57
CA MET A 27 10.05 22.00 0.09
C MET A 27 8.87 21.79 1.05
N ILE A 28 8.70 20.56 1.58
CA ILE A 28 7.63 20.27 2.56
C ILE A 28 7.81 21.07 3.85
N PHE A 29 9.03 21.23 4.35
CA PHE A 29 9.30 22.09 5.51
C PHE A 29 8.96 23.54 5.22
N ASP A 30 9.29 24.06 4.03
CA ASP A 30 8.95 25.42 3.63
C ASP A 30 7.43 25.62 3.58
N ILE A 31 6.67 24.68 3.01
CA ILE A 31 5.20 24.68 3.01
C ILE A 31 4.64 24.68 4.43
N HIS A 32 5.13 23.79 5.29
CA HIS A 32 4.65 23.69 6.67
C HIS A 32 4.96 24.95 7.49
N ASN A 33 6.10 25.60 7.27
CA ASN A 33 6.48 26.84 7.92
C ASN A 33 5.62 28.03 7.46
N GLU A 34 5.25 28.07 6.17
CA GLU A 34 4.48 29.14 5.58
C GLU A 34 2.99 29.06 5.94
N PHE A 35 2.38 27.88 5.78
CA PHE A 35 0.94 27.69 5.95
C PHE A 35 0.55 27.15 7.33
N GLY A 36 1.52 26.69 8.12
CA GLY A 36 1.28 26.04 9.39
C GLY A 36 0.72 24.63 9.23
N ARG A 37 0.18 24.08 10.30
CA ARG A 37 -0.20 22.67 10.43
C ARG A 37 -1.68 22.36 10.24
N PHE A 38 -2.52 23.37 10.06
CA PHE A 38 -3.98 23.19 10.09
C PHE A 38 -4.65 23.17 8.71
N LEU A 39 -3.86 23.20 7.63
CA LEU A 39 -4.42 22.96 6.30
C LEU A 39 -5.02 21.55 6.19
N ASP A 40 -6.04 21.43 5.37
CA ASP A 40 -6.57 20.13 4.96
C ASP A 40 -5.54 19.37 4.13
N GLU A 41 -5.56 18.04 4.21
CA GLU A 41 -4.62 17.17 3.48
C GLU A 41 -4.65 17.43 1.97
N SER A 42 -5.84 17.67 1.42
CA SER A 42 -6.02 17.97 0.00
C SER A 42 -5.31 19.26 -0.43
N LEU A 43 -5.31 20.30 0.43
CA LEU A 43 -4.62 21.56 0.17
C LEU A 43 -3.10 21.40 0.27
N PHE A 44 -2.62 20.66 1.27
CA PHE A 44 -1.20 20.28 1.32
C PHE A 44 -0.76 19.53 0.07
N LYS A 45 -1.55 18.56 -0.39
CA LYS A 45 -1.27 17.81 -1.62
C LYS A 45 -1.24 18.72 -2.86
N GLN A 46 -2.11 19.71 -2.95
CA GLN A 46 -2.10 20.68 -4.05
C GLN A 46 -0.83 21.54 -4.03
N GLU A 47 -0.47 22.09 -2.88
CA GLU A 47 0.71 22.93 -2.72
C GLU A 47 2.01 22.16 -2.99
N VAL A 48 2.14 20.93 -2.47
CA VAL A 48 3.29 20.07 -2.76
C VAL A 48 3.42 19.84 -4.27
N ALA A 49 2.32 19.56 -4.96
CA ALA A 49 2.35 19.36 -6.41
C ALA A 49 2.81 20.63 -7.16
N ALA A 50 2.27 21.80 -6.79
CA ALA A 50 2.63 23.08 -7.41
C ALA A 50 4.13 23.37 -7.26
N ARG A 51 4.66 23.26 -6.05
CA ARG A 51 6.09 23.52 -5.79
C ARG A 51 7.03 22.48 -6.39
N CYS A 52 6.59 21.22 -6.51
CA CYS A 52 7.36 20.22 -7.25
C CYS A 52 7.54 20.62 -8.71
N LEU A 53 6.48 21.14 -9.36
CA LEU A 53 6.54 21.61 -10.74
C LEU A 53 7.46 22.83 -10.89
N GLU A 54 7.33 23.82 -9.98
CA GLU A 54 8.19 25.00 -9.94
C GLU A 54 9.67 24.66 -9.72
N SER A 55 9.95 23.62 -8.94
CA SER A 55 11.30 23.17 -8.60
C SER A 55 11.90 22.18 -9.61
N GLU A 56 11.28 21.99 -10.77
CA GLU A 56 11.70 21.02 -11.80
C GLU A 56 11.85 19.58 -11.27
N LEU A 57 11.05 19.21 -10.26
CA LEU A 57 10.94 17.85 -9.74
C LEU A 57 9.94 17.06 -10.59
N CYS A 58 10.22 16.95 -11.88
CA CYS A 58 9.30 16.33 -12.84
C CYS A 58 9.81 14.95 -13.29
N PRO A 59 8.89 14.06 -13.71
CA PRO A 59 7.43 14.19 -13.66
C PRO A 59 6.88 14.12 -12.24
N VAL A 60 5.79 14.82 -11.97
CA VAL A 60 5.01 14.73 -10.72
C VAL A 60 3.62 14.20 -11.06
N GLN A 61 3.28 13.08 -10.48
CA GLN A 61 1.96 12.46 -10.67
C GLN A 61 1.29 12.34 -9.31
N ARG A 62 -0.04 12.49 -9.29
CA ARG A 62 -0.88 12.41 -8.11
C ARG A 62 -1.96 11.38 -8.29
N GLU A 63 -2.45 10.84 -7.16
CA GLU A 63 -3.58 9.89 -7.17
C GLU A 63 -3.35 8.74 -8.16
N ILE A 64 -2.14 8.16 -8.13
CA ILE A 64 -1.75 7.09 -9.04
C ILE A 64 -2.54 5.85 -8.70
N ARG A 65 -3.39 5.43 -9.62
CA ARG A 65 -4.21 4.23 -9.43
C ARG A 65 -3.38 2.96 -9.61
N VAL A 66 -3.52 2.08 -8.63
CA VAL A 66 -3.06 0.69 -8.69
C VAL A 66 -4.29 -0.21 -8.61
N ARG A 67 -4.59 -0.91 -9.68
CA ARG A 67 -5.72 -1.84 -9.75
C ARG A 67 -5.24 -3.26 -9.53
N VAL A 68 -5.84 -3.94 -8.54
CA VAL A 68 -5.60 -5.35 -8.23
C VAL A 68 -6.83 -6.15 -8.66
N THR A 69 -6.62 -7.20 -9.46
CA THR A 69 -7.71 -8.01 -10.03
C THR A 69 -7.46 -9.50 -9.81
N HIS A 70 -8.55 -10.27 -9.69
CA HIS A 70 -8.55 -11.73 -9.74
C HIS A 70 -9.96 -12.21 -10.13
N ALA A 71 -10.10 -12.95 -11.21
CA ALA A 71 -11.40 -13.30 -11.80
C ALA A 71 -12.25 -12.03 -12.00
N ASP A 72 -13.44 -11.96 -11.40
CA ASP A 72 -14.34 -10.80 -11.42
C ASP A 72 -14.15 -9.83 -10.25
N PHE A 73 -13.22 -10.11 -9.32
CA PHE A 73 -12.85 -9.19 -8.24
C PHE A 73 -11.90 -8.11 -8.75
N ALA A 74 -12.16 -6.86 -8.37
CA ALA A 74 -11.26 -5.72 -8.60
C ALA A 74 -11.23 -4.78 -7.40
N LYS A 75 -10.04 -4.28 -7.04
CA LYS A 75 -9.85 -3.25 -6.02
C LYS A 75 -8.83 -2.24 -6.49
N ASP A 76 -9.18 -0.96 -6.35
CA ASP A 76 -8.29 0.16 -6.68
C ASP A 76 -7.66 0.72 -5.40
N TYR A 77 -6.37 1.02 -5.48
CA TYR A 77 -5.60 1.81 -4.52
C TYR A 77 -5.13 3.08 -5.20
N PHE A 78 -4.94 4.14 -4.41
CA PHE A 78 -4.46 5.42 -4.91
C PHE A 78 -3.26 5.87 -4.07
N LEU A 79 -2.13 6.08 -4.74
CA LEU A 79 -0.92 6.59 -4.14
C LEU A 79 -0.94 8.12 -4.24
N ASP A 80 -0.56 8.81 -3.17
CA ASP A 80 -0.61 10.27 -3.15
C ASP A 80 0.26 10.91 -4.21
N PHE A 81 1.54 10.54 -4.26
CA PHE A 81 2.51 11.10 -5.20
C PHE A 81 3.52 10.08 -5.70
N LEU A 82 3.83 10.21 -6.99
CA LEU A 82 4.99 9.62 -7.63
C LEU A 82 5.79 10.74 -8.28
N ILE A 83 7.01 10.97 -7.80
CA ILE A 83 7.91 12.03 -8.28
C ILE A 83 9.10 11.37 -8.97
N GLY A 84 9.45 11.86 -10.17
CA GLY A 84 10.56 11.32 -10.95
C GLY A 84 10.40 9.85 -11.29
N SER A 85 9.17 9.38 -11.48
CA SER A 85 8.79 8.00 -11.82
C SER A 85 9.14 6.92 -10.79
N GLY A 86 9.72 7.27 -9.62
CA GLY A 86 10.14 6.24 -8.66
C GLY A 86 10.16 6.68 -7.20
N PHE A 87 10.02 7.97 -6.91
CA PHE A 87 9.95 8.46 -5.54
C PHE A 87 8.49 8.49 -5.06
N LEU A 88 8.12 7.55 -4.22
CA LEU A 88 6.80 7.46 -3.61
C LEU A 88 6.76 8.34 -2.34
N LEU A 89 5.82 9.28 -2.30
CA LEU A 89 5.53 10.13 -1.15
C LEU A 89 4.08 9.94 -0.73
N GLU A 90 3.87 9.64 0.53
CA GLU A 90 2.55 9.58 1.18
C GLU A 90 2.43 10.70 2.20
N LEU A 91 1.36 11.50 2.13
CA LEU A 91 1.08 12.59 3.06
C LEU A 91 -0.04 12.22 4.02
N LYS A 92 0.07 12.69 5.26
CA LYS A 92 -0.95 12.56 6.29
C LYS A 92 -1.11 13.87 7.06
N THR A 93 -2.31 14.08 7.57
CA THR A 93 -2.65 15.16 8.50
C THR A 93 -3.30 14.58 9.76
N ALA A 94 -2.67 13.59 10.35
CA ALA A 94 -3.11 12.91 11.56
C ALA A 94 -2.41 13.48 12.79
N GLU A 95 -3.01 13.39 13.98
CA GLU A 95 -2.37 13.83 15.23
C GLU A 95 -1.02 13.14 15.46
N THR A 96 -0.93 11.85 15.13
CA THR A 96 0.31 11.07 15.18
C THR A 96 0.35 10.05 14.05
N LEU A 97 1.54 9.68 13.58
CA LEU A 97 1.72 8.53 12.73
C LEU A 97 1.46 7.25 13.53
N ALA A 98 0.48 6.46 13.06
CA ALA A 98 0.16 5.16 13.63
C ALA A 98 0.74 4.02 12.76
N PRO A 99 0.92 2.81 13.30
CA PRO A 99 1.42 1.64 12.55
C PRO A 99 0.63 1.34 11.27
N VAL A 100 -0.67 1.68 11.23
CA VAL A 100 -1.52 1.50 10.04
C VAL A 100 -1.04 2.34 8.86
N HIS A 101 -0.56 3.56 9.09
CA HIS A 101 -0.05 4.43 8.02
C HIS A 101 1.21 3.83 7.39
N ARG A 102 2.12 3.32 8.21
CA ARG A 102 3.31 2.60 7.73
C ARG A 102 2.94 1.33 6.96
N SER A 103 1.98 0.55 7.48
CA SER A 103 1.49 -0.66 6.82
C SER A 103 0.86 -0.35 5.45
N GLN A 104 0.13 0.75 5.33
CA GLN A 104 -0.41 1.25 4.06
C GLN A 104 0.71 1.51 3.05
N VAL A 105 1.75 2.23 3.46
CA VAL A 105 2.89 2.54 2.58
C VAL A 105 3.64 1.27 2.18
N LEU A 106 3.85 0.32 3.10
CA LEU A 106 4.44 -0.98 2.78
C LEU A 106 3.60 -1.75 1.75
N ASN A 107 2.27 -1.74 1.90
CA ASN A 107 1.38 -2.35 0.91
C ASN A 107 1.55 -1.70 -0.48
N TYR A 108 1.69 -0.36 -0.54
CA TYR A 108 1.97 0.34 -1.79
C TYR A 108 3.31 -0.07 -2.40
N LEU A 109 4.36 -0.19 -1.59
CA LEU A 109 5.66 -0.69 -2.07
C LEU A 109 5.54 -2.12 -2.65
N PHE A 110 4.75 -2.99 -2.00
CA PHE A 110 4.52 -4.34 -2.50
C PHE A 110 3.69 -4.38 -3.80
N LEU A 111 2.71 -3.51 -3.94
CA LEU A 111 1.87 -3.42 -5.13
C LEU A 111 2.63 -2.85 -6.33
N THR A 112 3.52 -1.89 -6.10
CA THR A 112 4.26 -1.18 -7.14
C THR A 112 5.60 -1.82 -7.50
N GLY A 113 6.14 -2.67 -6.63
CA GLY A 113 7.52 -3.17 -6.75
C GLY A 113 8.60 -2.14 -6.41
N LEU A 114 8.23 -0.98 -5.86
CA LEU A 114 9.18 0.00 -5.35
C LEU A 114 9.82 -0.49 -4.04
N HIS A 115 11.04 -0.03 -3.76
CA HIS A 115 11.77 -0.43 -2.56
C HIS A 115 11.73 0.59 -1.43
N HIS A 116 11.45 1.85 -1.77
CA HIS A 116 11.54 2.97 -0.85
C HIS A 116 10.36 3.92 -1.01
N ALA A 117 9.92 4.50 0.11
CA ALA A 117 8.91 5.55 0.17
C ALA A 117 9.19 6.49 1.33
N THR A 118 8.67 7.70 1.25
CA THR A 118 8.63 8.65 2.37
C THR A 118 7.19 8.86 2.81
N LEU A 119 6.95 8.65 4.09
CA LEU A 119 5.68 8.94 4.76
C LEU A 119 5.86 10.21 5.58
N VAL A 120 5.01 11.21 5.35
CA VAL A 120 5.07 12.52 6.01
C VAL A 120 3.75 12.84 6.67
N ASN A 121 3.82 13.34 7.91
CA ASN A 121 2.66 13.86 8.63
C ASN A 121 2.85 15.36 8.94
N LEU A 122 1.90 16.16 8.49
CA LEU A 122 1.93 17.61 8.53
C LEU A 122 1.08 18.20 9.66
N ARG A 123 0.30 17.41 10.40
CA ARG A 123 -0.55 17.87 11.50
C ARG A 123 0.22 18.27 12.77
N PRO A 124 1.30 17.58 13.18
CA PRO A 124 2.06 17.95 14.37
C PRO A 124 2.75 19.30 14.23
N GLN A 125 3.15 19.89 15.37
CA GLN A 125 3.89 21.16 15.39
C GLN A 125 5.21 21.09 14.61
N ARG A 126 5.82 19.91 14.58
CA ARG A 126 6.99 19.60 13.75
C ARG A 126 6.60 18.53 12.77
N VAL A 127 6.95 18.71 11.51
CA VAL A 127 6.76 17.70 10.47
C VAL A 127 7.34 16.37 10.94
N GLN A 128 6.51 15.33 10.96
CA GLN A 128 6.97 13.96 11.20
C GLN A 128 7.27 13.31 9.86
N ARG A 129 8.43 12.68 9.76
CA ARG A 129 8.86 11.95 8.56
C ARG A 129 9.30 10.55 8.93
N GLU A 130 8.88 9.59 8.14
CA GLU A 130 9.30 8.21 8.24
C GLU A 130 9.78 7.70 6.87
N PHE A 131 10.98 7.14 6.84
CA PHE A 131 11.50 6.41 5.69
C PHE A 131 10.99 4.97 5.76
N VAL A 132 10.22 4.55 4.76
CA VAL A 132 9.68 3.20 4.66
C VAL A 132 10.40 2.47 3.55
N SER A 133 10.95 1.29 3.86
CA SER A 133 11.68 0.49 2.88
C SER A 133 11.39 -0.99 3.01
N THR A 134 11.58 -1.71 1.90
CA THR A 134 11.45 -3.16 1.85
C THR A 134 12.52 -3.77 0.95
N GLY A 135 13.03 -4.94 1.35
CA GLY A 135 13.87 -5.80 0.51
C GLY A 135 13.12 -6.97 -0.13
N LEU A 136 11.78 -7.00 0.04
CA LEU A 136 10.94 -8.02 -0.57
C LEU A 136 10.56 -7.60 -1.98
N THR A 137 11.13 -8.28 -2.98
CA THR A 137 10.75 -8.12 -4.38
C THR A 137 9.46 -8.90 -4.71
N VAL A 138 8.84 -8.62 -5.85
CA VAL A 138 7.66 -9.35 -6.33
C VAL A 138 7.97 -10.85 -6.44
N GLU A 139 9.15 -11.22 -6.94
CA GLU A 139 9.58 -12.61 -7.07
C GLU A 139 9.68 -13.29 -5.71
N LYS A 140 10.32 -12.66 -4.72
CA LYS A 140 10.42 -13.19 -3.35
C LYS A 140 9.06 -13.39 -2.72
N ARG A 141 8.10 -12.48 -2.97
CA ARG A 141 6.74 -12.59 -2.43
C ARG A 141 5.92 -13.71 -3.08
N LYS A 142 6.27 -14.13 -4.30
CA LYS A 142 5.67 -15.28 -4.99
C LYS A 142 6.28 -16.62 -4.61
N HIS A 143 7.45 -16.62 -3.95
CA HIS A 143 8.06 -17.83 -3.41
C HIS A 143 7.63 -18.03 -1.96
N PHE A 144 6.48 -18.65 -1.75
CA PHE A 144 5.94 -18.98 -0.43
C PHE A 144 5.62 -20.46 -0.30
N ASN A 145 5.67 -20.97 0.93
CA ASN A 145 5.31 -22.34 1.24
C ASN A 145 3.96 -22.38 1.97
N VAL A 146 3.10 -23.30 1.56
CA VAL A 146 1.82 -23.56 2.21
C VAL A 146 1.97 -24.72 3.18
N THR A 147 1.77 -24.47 4.47
CA THR A 147 1.71 -25.53 5.48
C THR A 147 0.28 -25.81 5.90
N ASN A 148 -0.09 -27.09 5.96
CA ASN A 148 -1.42 -27.56 6.33
C ASN A 148 -1.49 -28.08 7.78
N ALA A 149 -0.42 -27.92 8.58
CA ALA A 149 -0.32 -28.52 9.91
C ALA A 149 -1.45 -28.16 10.88
N ARG A 150 -2.10 -27.01 10.66
CA ARG A 150 -3.23 -26.53 11.47
C ARG A 150 -4.57 -26.51 10.71
N TRP A 151 -4.62 -27.11 9.53
CA TRP A 151 -5.84 -27.17 8.73
C TRP A 151 -6.61 -28.43 9.09
N CYS A 152 -7.70 -28.28 9.84
CA CYS A 152 -8.45 -29.40 10.40
C CYS A 152 -9.76 -29.71 9.64
N ASP A 153 -10.22 -28.80 8.78
CA ASP A 153 -11.48 -28.95 8.05
C ASP A 153 -11.21 -29.32 6.59
N ASN A 154 -11.81 -30.43 6.16
CA ASN A 154 -11.71 -30.95 4.78
C ASN A 154 -13.06 -30.90 4.05
N SER A 155 -14.02 -30.07 4.53
CA SER A 155 -15.26 -29.81 3.79
C SER A 155 -14.98 -29.17 2.44
N ASP A 156 -15.94 -29.23 1.52
CA ASP A 156 -15.82 -28.62 0.19
C ASP A 156 -15.59 -27.11 0.31
N SER A 157 -16.29 -26.45 1.23
CA SER A 157 -16.10 -24.99 1.48
C SER A 157 -14.69 -24.67 1.99
N ALA A 158 -14.16 -25.48 2.91
CA ALA A 158 -12.82 -25.29 3.44
C ALA A 158 -11.74 -25.56 2.36
N THR A 159 -11.94 -26.57 1.55
CA THR A 159 -11.06 -26.88 0.41
C THR A 159 -11.08 -25.75 -0.62
N TRP A 160 -12.26 -25.24 -0.97
CA TRP A 160 -12.43 -24.10 -1.85
C TRP A 160 -11.71 -22.85 -1.30
N LEU A 161 -11.93 -22.51 -0.01
CA LEU A 161 -11.27 -21.37 0.63
C LEU A 161 -9.75 -21.45 0.52
N LYS A 162 -9.18 -22.61 0.85
CA LYS A 162 -7.75 -22.85 0.78
C LYS A 162 -7.22 -22.65 -0.64
N GLN A 163 -7.88 -23.26 -1.63
CA GLN A 163 -7.48 -23.16 -3.04
C GLN A 163 -7.57 -21.71 -3.52
N THR A 164 -8.63 -20.98 -3.15
CA THR A 164 -8.82 -19.57 -3.51
C THR A 164 -7.72 -18.70 -2.92
N VAL A 165 -7.40 -18.85 -1.62
CA VAL A 165 -6.32 -18.07 -0.98
C VAL A 165 -4.96 -18.37 -1.63
N ILE A 166 -4.68 -19.61 -1.98
CA ILE A 166 -3.45 -19.99 -2.70
C ILE A 166 -3.42 -19.36 -4.09
N ALA A 167 -4.53 -19.37 -4.82
CA ALA A 167 -4.62 -18.76 -6.14
C ALA A 167 -4.37 -17.24 -6.08
N LEU A 168 -5.00 -16.55 -5.13
CA LEU A 168 -4.77 -15.12 -4.87
C LEU A 168 -3.30 -14.83 -4.54
N ALA A 169 -2.67 -15.65 -3.69
CA ALA A 169 -1.26 -15.49 -3.32
C ALA A 169 -0.31 -15.76 -4.50
N ASN A 170 -0.65 -16.67 -5.40
CA ASN A 170 0.11 -16.90 -6.65
C ASN A 170 0.01 -15.72 -7.61
N ASP A 171 -1.15 -15.10 -7.71
CA ASP A 171 -1.38 -13.94 -8.59
C ASP A 171 -0.71 -12.68 -8.05
N TRP A 172 -0.92 -12.36 -6.78
CA TRP A 172 -0.53 -11.08 -6.17
C TRP A 172 0.77 -11.15 -5.38
N GLY A 173 1.25 -12.35 -5.02
CA GLY A 173 2.31 -12.57 -4.04
C GLY A 173 1.77 -12.52 -2.61
N ALA A 174 2.52 -13.06 -1.66
CA ALA A 174 2.24 -12.95 -0.23
C ALA A 174 2.56 -11.55 0.31
N PHE A 175 2.22 -11.29 1.59
CA PHE A 175 2.52 -10.07 2.36
C PHE A 175 1.76 -8.80 1.98
N LEU A 176 0.79 -8.84 1.06
CA LEU A 176 -0.16 -7.75 0.91
C LEU A 176 -1.10 -7.66 2.13
N GLU A 177 -1.86 -6.58 2.21
CA GLU A 177 -2.84 -6.42 3.28
C GLU A 177 -3.78 -7.61 3.39
N VAL A 178 -3.95 -8.16 4.58
CA VAL A 178 -4.88 -9.28 4.83
C VAL A 178 -6.32 -8.91 4.44
N SER A 179 -6.69 -7.64 4.58
CA SER A 179 -7.98 -7.09 4.16
C SER A 179 -8.24 -7.33 2.67
N LEU A 180 -7.23 -7.17 1.80
CA LEU A 180 -7.35 -7.41 0.37
C LEU A 180 -7.74 -8.87 0.06
N TYR A 181 -7.02 -9.83 0.65
CA TYR A 181 -7.34 -11.25 0.47
C TYR A 181 -8.71 -11.60 1.00
N ARG A 182 -9.07 -11.06 2.18
CA ARG A 182 -10.38 -11.29 2.78
C ARG A 182 -11.52 -10.72 1.93
N GLU A 183 -11.36 -9.51 1.41
CA GLU A 183 -12.35 -8.88 0.52
C GLU A 183 -12.54 -9.69 -0.76
N ALA A 184 -11.44 -10.14 -1.39
CA ALA A 184 -11.49 -10.96 -2.58
C ALA A 184 -12.18 -12.32 -2.33
N VAL A 185 -11.78 -13.03 -1.28
CA VAL A 185 -12.43 -14.29 -0.89
C VAL A 185 -13.92 -14.08 -0.62
N THR A 186 -14.28 -13.02 0.10
CA THR A 186 -15.68 -12.70 0.39
C THR A 186 -16.48 -12.42 -0.89
N HIS A 187 -15.90 -11.66 -1.81
CA HIS A 187 -16.51 -11.37 -3.12
C HIS A 187 -16.75 -12.66 -3.92
N LEU A 188 -15.69 -13.46 -4.09
CA LEU A 188 -15.73 -14.71 -4.87
C LEU A 188 -16.68 -15.77 -4.27
N LEU A 189 -16.91 -15.72 -2.97
CA LEU A 189 -17.91 -16.58 -2.31
C LEU A 189 -19.37 -16.13 -2.52
N GLY A 190 -19.59 -14.95 -3.10
CA GLY A 190 -20.93 -14.38 -3.32
C GLY A 190 -21.38 -13.41 -2.22
N GLY A 191 -20.43 -12.85 -1.47
CA GLY A 191 -20.66 -11.79 -0.50
C GLY A 191 -20.61 -12.18 0.97
N GLN A 192 -20.61 -11.18 1.85
CA GLN A 192 -20.39 -11.34 3.29
C GLN A 192 -21.40 -12.26 3.99
N LYS A 193 -22.67 -12.22 3.58
CA LYS A 193 -23.71 -13.08 4.20
C LYS A 193 -23.43 -14.57 4.00
N ARG A 194 -22.98 -14.94 2.80
CA ARG A 194 -22.63 -16.32 2.49
C ARG A 194 -21.37 -16.75 3.22
N PHE A 195 -20.36 -15.87 3.27
CA PHE A 195 -19.13 -16.12 4.00
C PHE A 195 -19.36 -16.43 5.48
N VAL A 196 -20.17 -15.63 6.18
CA VAL A 196 -20.47 -15.83 7.62
C VAL A 196 -21.26 -17.12 7.86
N ASN A 197 -22.11 -17.53 6.93
CA ASN A 197 -22.90 -18.75 7.08
C ASN A 197 -22.08 -20.03 6.85
N GLU A 198 -21.11 -20.01 5.95
CA GLU A 198 -20.31 -21.19 5.60
C GLU A 198 -19.06 -21.38 6.48
N PHE A 199 -18.46 -20.29 6.98
CA PHE A 199 -17.26 -20.33 7.82
C PHE A 199 -17.57 -19.95 9.25
N ARG A 200 -17.99 -20.93 10.08
CA ARG A 200 -18.03 -20.75 11.53
C ARG A 200 -16.61 -20.85 12.07
N PHE A 201 -16.10 -19.78 12.65
CA PHE A 201 -14.87 -19.85 13.42
C PHE A 201 -15.08 -20.80 14.60
N CYS A 202 -14.40 -21.93 14.63
CA CYS A 202 -14.25 -22.69 15.87
C CYS A 202 -13.49 -21.79 16.86
N PRO A 203 -14.04 -21.50 18.05
CA PRO A 203 -13.26 -20.84 19.07
C PRO A 203 -12.05 -21.73 19.37
N ALA A 204 -10.85 -21.11 19.42
CA ALA A 204 -9.66 -21.83 19.85
C ALA A 204 -9.96 -22.44 21.21
N THR A 205 -10.07 -23.75 21.27
CA THR A 205 -10.09 -24.47 22.56
C THR A 205 -8.74 -24.16 23.20
N ALA A 206 -8.79 -23.37 24.28
CA ALA A 206 -7.66 -23.15 25.15
C ALA A 206 -7.16 -24.53 25.63
N VAL A 207 -5.91 -24.84 25.29
CA VAL A 207 -5.14 -25.93 25.90
C VAL A 207 -4.23 -25.30 26.93
#